data_347a300e7cfd622149359f965a884948
#
_entry.id   347a300e7cfd622149359f965a884948
#
_cell.length_a   1.000
_cell.length_b   1.000
_cell.length_c   1.000
_cell.angle_alpha   90.00
_cell.angle_beta   90.00
_cell.angle_gamma   90.00
#
_symmetry.space_group_name_H-M   'P 1'
#
loop_
_entity.id
_entity.type
_entity.pdbx_description
1 polymer ?
#
loop_
_entity_poly.entity_id
_entity_poly.type
_entity_poly.pdbx_seq_one_letter_code
_entity_poly.pdbx_strand_id
1 'polypeptide(L)'
;MRRLLDDPAVAEVRSVARRPLPAATGGLAPARLTHTTEDLRTPVAREALRGVDVLFHLGAQVWQGRSRAGLQEMYGVNVEGTRNVVLAHPGAVVLVSSASVYGAWAANPLPMDEAHDPRPNAECPYAVHKLVAERTCVEEAERWTVARLAAVLGSHADARVARAVRGYHLAVPAMTGAAQAVQWLDEADAVEGLLRTGHALASGAGGGVAGEVVNLATTDWLGAQDVARIAGSRVVELPRPALIKASELGRRLGVTPFGADRAVLVAGPLALSIDKATKVLGWQPAKNSAQVLAAALERGWRGLPRNRAL
;
A
#
# COMPACT_ATOMS: atom_id res chain seq x y z
N MET A 1 -14.11 -2.65 3.80
CA MET A 1 -15.35 -3.46 3.88
C MET A 1 -16.35 -2.90 4.90
N ARG A 2 -16.06 -2.83 6.21
CA ARG A 2 -16.99 -2.28 7.21
C ARG A 2 -17.52 -0.90 6.80
N ARG A 3 -16.66 0.06 6.48
CA ARG A 3 -17.03 1.40 6.04
C ARG A 3 -17.95 1.43 4.79
N LEU A 4 -17.79 0.47 3.86
CA LEU A 4 -18.72 0.32 2.73
C LEU A 4 -20.08 -0.21 3.16
N LEU A 5 -20.11 -1.15 4.13
CA LEU A 5 -21.37 -1.67 4.66
C LEU A 5 -22.13 -0.65 5.53
N ASP A 6 -21.41 0.27 6.17
CA ASP A 6 -21.99 1.35 6.97
C ASP A 6 -22.46 2.52 6.09
N ASP A 7 -22.09 2.54 4.80
CA ASP A 7 -22.44 3.60 3.87
C ASP A 7 -23.85 3.38 3.31
N PRO A 8 -24.78 4.34 3.49
CA PRO A 8 -26.15 4.22 2.98
C PRO A 8 -26.23 4.26 1.45
N ALA A 9 -25.23 4.81 0.76
CA ALA A 9 -25.17 4.85 -0.70
C ALA A 9 -24.76 3.51 -1.32
N VAL A 10 -24.26 2.56 -0.52
CA VAL A 10 -23.81 1.25 -0.97
C VAL A 10 -24.88 0.21 -0.72
N ALA A 11 -25.47 -0.34 -1.77
CA ALA A 11 -26.53 -1.35 -1.68
C ALA A 11 -25.97 -2.73 -1.27
N GLU A 12 -24.88 -3.16 -1.89
CA GLU A 12 -24.26 -4.48 -1.69
C GLU A 12 -22.72 -4.37 -1.73
N VAL A 13 -22.04 -5.19 -0.96
CA VAL A 13 -20.59 -5.37 -1.00
C VAL A 13 -20.29 -6.81 -1.39
N ARG A 14 -19.55 -6.99 -2.48
CA ARG A 14 -19.03 -8.30 -2.88
C ARG A 14 -17.54 -8.36 -2.62
N SER A 15 -17.12 -9.38 -1.92
CA SER A 15 -15.73 -9.62 -1.56
C SER A 15 -15.23 -10.86 -2.30
N VAL A 16 -14.14 -10.71 -3.03
CA VAL A 16 -13.44 -11.83 -3.68
C VAL A 16 -12.04 -11.92 -3.11
N ALA A 17 -11.68 -13.05 -2.51
CA ALA A 17 -10.35 -13.26 -1.95
C ALA A 17 -10.02 -14.75 -1.82
N ARG A 18 -8.72 -15.06 -1.75
CA ARG A 18 -8.23 -16.44 -1.61
C ARG A 18 -8.59 -17.13 -0.28
N ARG A 19 -8.88 -16.35 0.74
CA ARG A 19 -9.20 -16.86 2.09
C ARG A 19 -10.62 -16.50 2.46
N PRO A 20 -11.31 -17.37 3.24
CA PRO A 20 -12.61 -17.02 3.78
C PRO A 20 -12.50 -15.76 4.66
N LEU A 21 -13.62 -15.06 4.81
CA LEU A 21 -13.68 -13.91 5.69
C LEU A 21 -13.36 -14.33 7.13
N PRO A 22 -12.58 -13.53 7.88
CA PRO A 22 -12.33 -13.78 9.30
C PRO A 22 -13.64 -13.86 10.08
N ALA A 23 -13.71 -14.71 11.09
CA ALA A 23 -14.91 -14.86 11.93
C ALA A 23 -15.38 -13.55 12.58
N ALA A 24 -14.44 -12.62 12.86
CA ALA A 24 -14.76 -11.28 13.36
C ALA A 24 -15.57 -10.40 12.38
N THR A 25 -15.68 -10.79 11.11
CA THR A 25 -16.56 -10.14 10.12
C THR A 25 -17.99 -10.67 10.13
N GLY A 26 -18.26 -11.78 10.83
CA GLY A 26 -19.59 -12.40 10.92
C GLY A 26 -20.68 -11.54 11.60
N GLY A 27 -20.31 -10.43 12.23
CA GLY A 27 -21.25 -9.42 12.75
C GLY A 27 -21.55 -8.26 11.77
N LEU A 28 -20.93 -8.26 10.58
CA LEU A 28 -21.18 -7.25 9.56
C LEU A 28 -22.41 -7.66 8.74
N ALA A 29 -23.44 -6.85 8.72
CA ALA A 29 -24.69 -6.93 7.94
C ALA A 29 -24.72 -8.06 6.88
N PRO A 30 -24.99 -9.32 7.24
CA PRO A 30 -24.82 -10.47 6.34
C PRO A 30 -25.71 -10.37 5.10
N ALA A 31 -26.81 -9.62 5.18
CA ALA A 31 -27.73 -9.40 4.07
C ALA A 31 -27.15 -8.55 2.93
N ARG A 32 -26.08 -7.78 3.19
CA ARG A 32 -25.44 -6.87 2.21
C ARG A 32 -24.00 -7.26 1.84
N LEU A 33 -23.54 -8.41 2.31
CA LEU A 33 -22.18 -8.88 2.09
C LEU A 33 -22.17 -10.28 1.49
N THR A 34 -21.68 -10.39 0.27
CA THR A 34 -21.40 -11.68 -0.37
C THR A 34 -19.88 -11.88 -0.44
N HIS A 35 -19.42 -13.10 -0.12
CA HIS A 35 -18.01 -13.43 -0.23
C HIS A 35 -17.81 -14.68 -1.10
N THR A 36 -16.88 -14.53 -2.08
CA THR A 36 -16.46 -15.62 -2.95
C THR A 36 -14.98 -15.92 -2.71
N THR A 37 -14.66 -17.19 -2.49
CA THR A 37 -13.27 -17.63 -2.32
C THR A 37 -12.69 -18.01 -3.68
N GLU A 38 -11.76 -17.19 -4.19
CA GLU A 38 -11.09 -17.41 -5.47
C GLU A 38 -9.61 -17.05 -5.40
N ASP A 39 -8.81 -17.73 -6.21
CA ASP A 39 -7.40 -17.40 -6.42
C ASP A 39 -7.27 -16.49 -7.64
N LEU A 40 -6.88 -15.26 -7.43
CA LEU A 40 -6.75 -14.26 -8.51
C LEU A 40 -5.74 -14.68 -9.59
N ARG A 41 -4.84 -15.64 -9.33
CA ARG A 41 -3.92 -16.18 -10.34
C ARG A 41 -4.61 -16.99 -11.43
N THR A 42 -5.85 -17.35 -11.21
CA THR A 42 -6.73 -17.98 -12.21
C THR A 42 -7.77 -16.96 -12.69
N PRO A 43 -8.37 -17.17 -13.88
CA PRO A 43 -9.44 -16.30 -14.34
C PRO A 43 -10.56 -16.20 -13.31
N VAL A 44 -10.86 -14.97 -12.89
CA VAL A 44 -11.94 -14.68 -11.94
C VAL A 44 -13.29 -14.89 -12.62
N ALA A 45 -14.23 -15.54 -11.94
CA ALA A 45 -15.57 -15.74 -12.47
C ALA A 45 -16.28 -14.40 -12.65
N ARG A 46 -16.66 -14.06 -13.91
CA ARG A 46 -17.36 -12.80 -14.23
C ARG A 46 -18.67 -12.65 -13.44
N GLU A 47 -19.30 -13.76 -13.10
CA GLU A 47 -20.53 -13.81 -12.29
C GLU A 47 -20.36 -13.19 -10.92
N ALA A 48 -19.20 -13.37 -10.28
CA ALA A 48 -18.89 -12.79 -8.98
C ALA A 48 -18.84 -11.25 -9.02
N LEU A 49 -18.56 -10.67 -10.18
CA LEU A 49 -18.39 -9.23 -10.40
C LEU A 49 -19.52 -8.61 -11.26
N ARG A 50 -20.50 -9.40 -11.69
CA ARG A 50 -21.59 -8.91 -12.55
C ARG A 50 -22.44 -7.87 -11.83
N GLY A 51 -22.64 -6.69 -12.45
CA GLY A 51 -23.45 -5.63 -11.93
C GLY A 51 -22.82 -4.88 -10.75
N VAL A 52 -21.53 -5.04 -10.53
CA VAL A 52 -20.75 -4.22 -9.58
C VAL A 52 -20.49 -2.86 -10.22
N ASP A 53 -20.86 -1.77 -9.54
CA ASP A 53 -20.65 -0.41 -10.05
C ASP A 53 -19.17 0.01 -9.97
N VAL A 54 -18.49 -0.33 -8.87
CA VAL A 54 -17.07 0.01 -8.64
C VAL A 54 -16.33 -1.16 -8.03
N LEU A 55 -15.24 -1.55 -8.66
CA LEU A 55 -14.31 -2.54 -8.17
C LEU A 55 -13.13 -1.86 -7.46
N PHE A 56 -12.90 -2.16 -6.18
CA PHE A 56 -11.68 -1.82 -5.47
C PHE A 56 -10.68 -2.98 -5.55
N HIS A 57 -9.64 -2.87 -6.36
CA HIS A 57 -8.60 -3.89 -6.45
C HIS A 57 -7.49 -3.64 -5.42
N LEU A 58 -7.62 -4.29 -4.26
CA LEU A 58 -6.64 -4.24 -3.15
C LEU A 58 -5.73 -5.48 -3.13
N GLY A 59 -6.05 -6.51 -3.93
CA GLY A 59 -5.32 -7.78 -3.94
C GLY A 59 -3.86 -7.58 -4.32
N ALA A 60 -2.94 -7.88 -3.40
CA ALA A 60 -1.51 -7.88 -3.68
C ALA A 60 -0.73 -8.71 -2.66
N GLN A 61 0.35 -9.32 -3.12
CA GLN A 61 1.39 -9.89 -2.28
C GLN A 61 2.49 -8.86 -2.10
N VAL A 62 2.62 -8.35 -0.87
CA VAL A 62 3.58 -7.27 -0.52
C VAL A 62 4.98 -7.81 -0.25
N TRP A 63 5.06 -9.04 0.30
CA TRP A 63 6.30 -9.65 0.73
C TRP A 63 6.77 -10.71 -0.25
N GLN A 64 7.98 -10.52 -0.77
CA GLN A 64 8.58 -11.53 -1.64
C GLN A 64 9.01 -12.76 -0.82
N GLY A 65 8.79 -13.95 -1.37
CA GLY A 65 9.38 -15.17 -0.88
C GLY A 65 10.91 -15.16 -1.05
N ARG A 66 11.61 -16.00 -0.31
CA ARG A 66 13.09 -16.13 -0.39
C ARG A 66 13.56 -16.92 -1.61
N SER A 67 12.67 -17.62 -2.27
CA SER A 67 12.96 -18.51 -3.40
C SER A 67 12.47 -17.89 -4.72
N ARG A 68 12.99 -18.45 -5.82
CA ARG A 68 12.50 -18.13 -7.18
C ARG A 68 10.98 -18.40 -7.31
N ALA A 69 10.51 -19.49 -6.70
CA ALA A 69 9.08 -19.81 -6.68
C ALA A 69 8.26 -18.74 -5.96
N GLY A 70 8.75 -18.18 -4.84
CA GLY A 70 8.09 -17.09 -4.13
C GLY A 70 8.03 -15.78 -4.93
N LEU A 71 9.03 -15.50 -5.76
CA LEU A 71 8.99 -14.38 -6.69
C LEU A 71 7.99 -14.60 -7.82
N GLN A 72 7.91 -15.81 -8.35
CA GLN A 72 6.91 -16.19 -9.35
C GLN A 72 5.50 -16.13 -8.78
N GLU A 73 5.29 -16.60 -7.54
CA GLU A 73 4.01 -16.47 -6.86
C GLU A 73 3.60 -15.00 -6.72
N MET A 74 4.53 -14.13 -6.30
CA MET A 74 4.28 -12.69 -6.19
C MET A 74 3.91 -12.08 -7.55
N TYR A 75 4.58 -12.45 -8.61
CA TYR A 75 4.26 -12.00 -9.97
C TYR A 75 2.85 -12.47 -10.37
N GLY A 76 2.55 -13.75 -10.18
CA GLY A 76 1.23 -14.33 -10.46
C GLY A 76 0.10 -13.60 -9.73
N VAL A 77 0.30 -13.25 -8.44
CA VAL A 77 -0.72 -12.51 -7.68
C VAL A 77 -0.83 -11.06 -8.14
N ASN A 78 0.31 -10.36 -8.27
CA ASN A 78 0.31 -8.92 -8.44
C ASN A 78 0.10 -8.46 -9.90
N VAL A 79 0.52 -9.26 -10.86
CA VAL A 79 0.45 -8.91 -12.29
C VAL A 79 -0.65 -9.70 -12.97
N GLU A 80 -0.54 -11.04 -13.00
CA GLU A 80 -1.54 -11.89 -13.65
C GLU A 80 -2.90 -11.77 -12.94
N GLY A 81 -2.88 -11.75 -11.59
CA GLY A 81 -4.08 -11.58 -10.78
C GLY A 81 -4.77 -10.25 -11.01
N THR A 82 -4.02 -9.16 -11.15
CA THR A 82 -4.60 -7.85 -11.52
C THR A 82 -5.26 -7.93 -12.89
N ARG A 83 -4.58 -8.51 -13.88
CA ARG A 83 -5.14 -8.66 -15.22
C ARG A 83 -6.42 -9.49 -15.23
N ASN A 84 -6.42 -10.62 -14.52
CA ASN A 84 -7.60 -11.49 -14.42
C ASN A 84 -8.81 -10.76 -13.82
N VAL A 85 -8.59 -9.96 -12.78
CA VAL A 85 -9.64 -9.17 -12.11
C VAL A 85 -10.18 -8.08 -13.04
N VAL A 86 -9.29 -7.30 -13.68
CA VAL A 86 -9.70 -6.20 -14.57
C VAL A 86 -10.44 -6.73 -15.79
N LEU A 87 -9.97 -7.84 -16.40
CA LEU A 87 -10.66 -8.47 -17.52
C LEU A 87 -12.03 -9.08 -17.15
N ALA A 88 -12.19 -9.52 -15.89
CA ALA A 88 -13.48 -9.99 -15.40
C ALA A 88 -14.48 -8.84 -15.14
N HIS A 89 -13.97 -7.64 -14.80
CA HIS A 89 -14.74 -6.44 -14.56
C HIS A 89 -14.06 -5.22 -15.22
N PRO A 90 -14.27 -4.99 -16.50
CA PRO A 90 -13.64 -3.88 -17.22
C PRO A 90 -14.24 -2.50 -16.87
N GLY A 91 -15.37 -2.45 -16.16
CA GLY A 91 -16.07 -1.22 -15.79
C GLY A 91 -15.25 -0.26 -14.91
N ALA A 92 -15.82 0.29 -13.87
CA ALA A 92 -15.15 1.26 -13.01
C ALA A 92 -14.22 0.58 -11.99
N VAL A 93 -12.91 0.81 -12.09
CA VAL A 93 -11.87 0.17 -11.26
C VAL A 93 -11.08 1.22 -10.46
N VAL A 94 -11.06 1.11 -9.15
CA VAL A 94 -10.09 1.76 -8.26
C VAL A 94 -8.96 0.79 -7.99
N LEU A 95 -7.82 1.00 -8.63
CA LEU A 95 -6.61 0.22 -8.38
C LEU A 95 -5.82 0.81 -7.21
N VAL A 96 -5.64 0.05 -6.15
CA VAL A 96 -4.75 0.45 -5.04
C VAL A 96 -3.31 0.15 -5.41
N SER A 97 -2.56 1.20 -5.71
CA SER A 97 -1.13 1.18 -6.00
C SER A 97 -0.31 1.64 -4.78
N SER A 98 0.92 2.04 -4.98
CA SER A 98 1.86 2.37 -3.91
C SER A 98 2.80 3.50 -4.32
N ALA A 99 3.17 4.36 -3.38
CA ALA A 99 4.26 5.33 -3.53
C ALA A 99 5.56 4.70 -4.04
N SER A 100 5.80 3.43 -3.73
CA SER A 100 7.00 2.72 -4.15
C SER A 100 7.23 2.68 -5.67
N VAL A 101 6.19 2.91 -6.48
CA VAL A 101 6.32 2.98 -7.95
C VAL A 101 7.21 4.14 -8.40
N TYR A 102 7.29 5.21 -7.63
CA TYR A 102 8.19 6.33 -7.91
C TYR A 102 9.67 5.98 -7.65
N GLY A 103 9.92 4.99 -6.79
CA GLY A 103 11.25 4.66 -6.30
C GLY A 103 11.83 5.74 -5.37
N ALA A 104 12.83 5.39 -4.58
CA ALA A 104 13.53 6.30 -3.68
C ALA A 104 14.90 6.68 -4.28
N TRP A 105 14.90 7.66 -5.14
CA TRP A 105 16.10 8.14 -5.84
C TRP A 105 16.57 9.48 -5.27
N ALA A 106 17.88 9.66 -5.10
CA ALA A 106 18.45 10.86 -4.50
C ALA A 106 18.04 12.16 -5.24
N ALA A 107 17.73 12.08 -6.53
CA ALA A 107 17.30 13.19 -7.36
C ALA A 107 15.77 13.42 -7.36
N ASN A 108 14.99 12.66 -6.59
CA ASN A 108 13.56 12.90 -6.53
C ASN A 108 13.26 14.28 -5.94
N PRO A 109 12.33 15.03 -6.54
CA PRO A 109 11.79 16.23 -5.88
C PRO A 109 10.98 15.79 -4.64
N LEU A 110 10.89 16.66 -3.66
CA LEU A 110 10.09 16.41 -2.45
C LEU A 110 9.15 17.59 -2.19
N PRO A 111 7.84 17.37 -2.15
CA PRO A 111 7.15 16.11 -2.45
C PRO A 111 7.01 15.84 -3.96
N MET A 112 6.79 14.58 -4.35
CA MET A 112 6.47 14.19 -5.73
C MET A 112 4.96 14.26 -5.95
N ASP A 113 4.55 14.87 -7.04
CA ASP A 113 3.17 14.85 -7.53
C ASP A 113 2.93 13.69 -8.52
N GLU A 114 1.71 13.60 -9.04
CA GLU A 114 1.32 12.53 -9.96
C GLU A 114 1.90 12.69 -11.37
N ALA A 115 2.40 13.87 -11.72
CA ALA A 115 3.09 14.13 -12.99
C ALA A 115 4.54 13.59 -12.99
N HIS A 116 5.08 13.27 -11.81
CA HIS A 116 6.40 12.67 -11.70
C HIS A 116 6.40 11.24 -12.25
N ASP A 117 7.30 10.95 -13.19
CA ASP A 117 7.39 9.65 -13.86
C ASP A 117 7.74 8.52 -12.89
N PRO A 118 6.94 7.43 -12.84
CA PRO A 118 7.25 6.27 -12.03
C PRO A 118 8.54 5.57 -12.47
N ARG A 119 9.48 5.42 -11.53
CA ARG A 119 10.76 4.74 -11.75
C ARG A 119 11.09 3.84 -10.54
N PRO A 120 10.41 2.68 -10.42
CA PRO A 120 10.60 1.80 -9.26
C PRO A 120 12.04 1.32 -9.13
N ASN A 121 12.51 1.15 -7.89
CA ASN A 121 13.82 0.54 -7.64
C ASN A 121 13.76 -0.95 -8.03
N ALA A 122 14.72 -1.41 -8.81
CA ALA A 122 14.78 -2.80 -9.28
C ALA A 122 14.91 -3.82 -8.13
N GLU A 123 15.46 -3.40 -6.99
CA GLU A 123 15.55 -4.21 -5.78
C GLU A 123 14.18 -4.47 -5.12
N CYS A 124 13.13 -3.76 -5.55
CA CYS A 124 11.78 -3.91 -5.02
C CYS A 124 10.80 -4.48 -6.08
N PRO A 125 10.75 -5.80 -6.28
CA PRO A 125 9.84 -6.43 -7.25
C PRO A 125 8.39 -6.03 -7.05
N TYR A 126 7.94 -5.83 -5.80
CA TYR A 126 6.62 -5.32 -5.49
C TYR A 126 6.31 -3.98 -6.20
N ALA A 127 7.24 -3.04 -6.15
CA ALA A 127 7.08 -1.74 -6.81
C ALA A 127 6.99 -1.87 -8.34
N VAL A 128 7.85 -2.74 -8.90
CA VAL A 128 7.82 -3.05 -10.35
C VAL A 128 6.48 -3.68 -10.73
N HIS A 129 6.00 -4.67 -9.96
CA HIS A 129 4.71 -5.32 -10.22
C HIS A 129 3.54 -4.35 -10.09
N LYS A 130 3.58 -3.41 -9.10
CA LYS A 130 2.53 -2.38 -8.99
C LYS A 130 2.50 -1.47 -10.20
N LEU A 131 3.65 -1.06 -10.74
CA LEU A 131 3.68 -0.26 -11.97
C LEU A 131 3.13 -1.03 -13.18
N VAL A 132 3.41 -2.33 -13.30
CA VAL A 132 2.81 -3.17 -14.34
C VAL A 132 1.29 -3.27 -14.14
N ALA A 133 0.83 -3.44 -12.91
CA ALA A 133 -0.59 -3.48 -12.57
C ALA A 133 -1.31 -2.15 -12.93
N GLU A 134 -0.66 -0.99 -12.70
CA GLU A 134 -1.18 0.32 -13.12
C GLU A 134 -1.39 0.35 -14.65
N ARG A 135 -0.38 -0.06 -15.43
CA ARG A 135 -0.48 -0.11 -16.89
C ARG A 135 -1.60 -1.03 -17.36
N THR A 136 -1.68 -2.23 -16.80
CA THR A 136 -2.79 -3.15 -17.10
C THR A 136 -4.16 -2.53 -16.82
N CYS A 137 -4.31 -1.84 -15.71
CA CYS A 137 -5.58 -1.18 -15.37
C CYS A 137 -5.92 -0.07 -16.37
N VAL A 138 -4.94 0.75 -16.76
CA VAL A 138 -5.10 1.82 -17.75
C VAL A 138 -5.47 1.30 -19.13
N GLU A 139 -4.89 0.16 -19.53
CA GLU A 139 -5.09 -0.44 -20.86
C GLU A 139 -6.41 -1.20 -20.97
N GLU A 140 -6.86 -1.87 -19.91
CA GLU A 140 -7.94 -2.84 -19.97
C GLU A 140 -9.26 -2.37 -19.32
N ALA A 141 -9.23 -1.40 -18.38
CA ALA A 141 -10.45 -0.93 -17.73
C ALA A 141 -11.09 0.23 -18.50
N GLU A 142 -12.42 0.21 -18.66
CA GLU A 142 -13.18 1.29 -19.33
C GLU A 142 -13.10 2.62 -18.54
N ARG A 143 -13.17 2.52 -17.21
CA ARG A 143 -13.04 3.64 -16.29
C ARG A 143 -12.13 3.24 -15.15
N TRP A 144 -11.14 4.02 -14.84
CA TRP A 144 -10.18 3.68 -13.81
C TRP A 144 -9.72 4.90 -13.00
N THR A 145 -9.28 4.64 -11.81
CA THR A 145 -8.47 5.54 -10.99
C THR A 145 -7.40 4.72 -10.30
N VAL A 146 -6.16 5.19 -10.39
CA VAL A 146 -5.05 4.59 -9.67
C VAL A 146 -4.79 5.40 -8.41
N ALA A 147 -4.93 4.78 -7.24
CA ALA A 147 -4.60 5.39 -5.95
C ALA A 147 -3.22 4.92 -5.48
N ARG A 148 -2.21 5.82 -5.51
CA ARG A 148 -0.85 5.56 -5.01
C ARG A 148 -0.78 5.93 -3.53
N LEU A 149 -0.72 4.93 -2.66
CA LEU A 149 -0.71 5.14 -1.22
C LEU A 149 0.71 5.20 -0.68
N ALA A 150 0.95 6.12 0.25
CA ALA A 150 2.11 6.05 1.15
C ALA A 150 2.03 4.79 2.02
N ALA A 151 3.07 4.50 2.81
CA ALA A 151 3.09 3.33 3.67
C ALA A 151 2.00 3.43 4.74
N VAL A 152 1.04 2.49 4.71
CA VAL A 152 -0.11 2.48 5.63
C VAL A 152 0.26 1.79 6.93
N LEU A 153 -0.01 2.45 8.05
CA LEU A 153 0.09 1.91 9.40
C LEU A 153 -1.26 1.96 10.10
N GLY A 154 -1.61 0.90 10.80
CA GLY A 154 -2.89 0.81 11.52
C GLY A 154 -2.95 -0.40 12.42
N SER A 155 -4.13 -0.63 13.00
CA SER A 155 -4.40 -1.78 13.88
C SER A 155 -4.40 -3.13 13.14
N HIS A 156 -4.64 -3.11 11.83
CA HIS A 156 -4.66 -4.30 10.97
C HIS A 156 -3.40 -4.42 10.10
N ALA A 157 -2.36 -3.63 10.39
CA ALA A 157 -1.09 -3.73 9.67
C ALA A 157 -0.49 -5.12 9.80
N ASP A 158 0.13 -5.60 8.72
CA ASP A 158 0.85 -6.88 8.71
C ASP A 158 1.89 -6.93 9.84
N ALA A 159 2.00 -8.08 10.51
CA ALA A 159 2.93 -8.28 11.62
C ALA A 159 4.40 -7.99 11.24
N ARG A 160 4.77 -8.15 9.96
CA ARG A 160 6.11 -7.81 9.46
C ARG A 160 6.31 -6.30 9.41
N VAL A 161 5.29 -5.53 9.03
CA VAL A 161 5.33 -4.06 9.08
C VAL A 161 5.48 -3.60 10.52
N ALA A 162 4.67 -4.13 11.43
CA ALA A 162 4.77 -3.82 12.86
C ALA A 162 6.15 -4.16 13.44
N ARG A 163 6.75 -5.29 13.01
CA ARG A 163 8.13 -5.67 13.40
C ARG A 163 9.17 -4.72 12.84
N ALA A 164 9.01 -4.29 11.58
CA ALA A 164 9.90 -3.34 10.95
C ALA A 164 9.91 -1.99 11.66
N VAL A 165 8.72 -1.45 11.96
CA VAL A 165 8.56 -0.19 12.70
C VAL A 165 9.19 -0.29 14.10
N ARG A 166 8.99 -1.40 14.82
CA ARG A 166 9.67 -1.63 16.10
C ARG A 166 11.20 -1.66 15.99
N GLY A 167 11.74 -2.07 14.86
CA GLY A 167 13.17 -2.03 14.60
C GLY A 167 13.77 -0.63 14.71
N TYR A 168 12.97 0.42 14.53
CA TYR A 168 13.41 1.80 14.69
C TYR A 168 13.82 2.13 16.14
N HIS A 169 13.36 1.43 17.16
CA HIS A 169 13.88 1.57 18.52
C HIS A 169 15.36 1.17 18.65
N LEU A 170 15.89 0.37 17.74
CA LEU A 170 17.31 -0.01 17.73
C LEU A 170 18.15 0.98 16.94
N ALA A 171 17.72 1.27 15.70
CA ALA A 171 18.38 2.21 14.81
C ALA A 171 17.47 2.56 13.63
N VAL A 172 17.62 3.77 13.11
CA VAL A 172 16.97 4.22 11.88
C VAL A 172 18.01 4.19 10.75
N PRO A 173 17.82 3.33 9.73
CA PRO A 173 18.71 3.32 8.59
C PRO A 173 18.48 4.56 7.72
N ALA A 174 19.54 5.18 7.30
CA ALA A 174 19.54 6.28 6.33
C ALA A 174 20.60 6.03 5.24
N MET A 175 20.38 6.62 4.09
CA MET A 175 21.29 6.51 2.94
C MET A 175 22.19 7.74 2.91
N THR A 176 23.52 7.53 2.98
CA THR A 176 24.49 8.62 2.91
C THR A 176 24.27 9.45 1.64
N GLY A 177 24.21 10.77 1.79
CA GLY A 177 24.05 11.70 0.67
C GLY A 177 22.63 11.77 0.07
N ALA A 178 21.64 11.14 0.69
CA ALA A 178 20.24 11.27 0.28
C ALA A 178 19.42 11.87 1.43
N ALA A 179 18.54 12.83 1.09
CA ALA A 179 17.56 13.35 2.03
C ALA A 179 16.49 12.26 2.24
N GLN A 180 16.55 11.55 3.37
CA GLN A 180 15.48 10.61 3.70
C GLN A 180 14.16 11.37 3.88
N ALA A 181 13.11 10.85 3.24
CA ALA A 181 11.75 11.34 3.39
C ALA A 181 10.80 10.15 3.41
N VAL A 182 10.13 9.92 4.52
CA VAL A 182 9.15 8.85 4.67
C VAL A 182 7.82 9.41 5.14
N GLN A 183 6.73 8.91 4.55
CA GLN A 183 5.37 9.23 4.95
C GLN A 183 4.68 7.99 5.46
N TRP A 184 3.95 8.17 6.55
CA TRP A 184 3.15 7.13 7.18
C TRP A 184 1.69 7.55 7.17
N LEU A 185 0.85 6.85 6.42
CA LEU A 185 -0.58 7.11 6.32
C LEU A 185 -1.35 6.27 7.34
N ASP A 186 -2.27 6.88 8.08
CA ASP A 186 -3.15 6.14 8.99
C ASP A 186 -4.13 5.25 8.19
N GLU A 187 -4.42 4.07 8.71
CA GLU A 187 -5.35 3.12 8.08
C GLU A 187 -6.75 3.73 7.85
N ALA A 188 -7.25 4.53 8.80
CA ALA A 188 -8.56 5.17 8.66
C ALA A 188 -8.54 6.25 7.58
N ASP A 189 -7.46 7.03 7.48
CA ASP A 189 -7.29 8.04 6.44
C ASP A 189 -7.17 7.40 5.05
N ALA A 190 -6.43 6.28 4.94
CA ALA A 190 -6.34 5.51 3.69
C ALA A 190 -7.71 4.99 3.24
N VAL A 191 -8.49 4.45 4.17
CA VAL A 191 -9.86 3.96 3.88
C VAL A 191 -10.76 5.09 3.43
N GLU A 192 -10.73 6.24 4.10
CA GLU A 192 -11.53 7.42 3.72
C GLU A 192 -11.16 7.92 2.33
N GLY A 193 -9.86 8.04 2.02
CA GLY A 193 -9.37 8.44 0.70
C GLY A 193 -9.85 7.50 -0.41
N LEU A 194 -9.76 6.19 -0.17
CA LEU A 194 -10.23 5.18 -1.13
C LEU A 194 -11.76 5.23 -1.33
N LEU A 195 -12.54 5.41 -0.26
CA LEU A 195 -13.99 5.54 -0.35
C LEU A 195 -14.38 6.75 -1.20
N ARG A 196 -13.77 7.92 -0.95
CA ARG A 196 -14.02 9.13 -1.74
C ARG A 196 -13.63 8.93 -3.20
N THR A 197 -12.52 8.25 -3.47
CA THR A 197 -12.10 7.88 -4.83
C THR A 197 -13.16 7.01 -5.51
N GLY A 198 -13.68 5.98 -4.82
CA GLY A 198 -14.73 5.11 -5.35
C GLY A 198 -16.03 5.84 -5.63
N HIS A 199 -16.49 6.69 -4.72
CA HIS A 199 -17.69 7.51 -4.93
C HIS A 199 -17.54 8.50 -6.09
N ALA A 200 -16.40 9.18 -6.19
CA ALA A 200 -16.12 10.09 -7.29
C ALA A 200 -16.07 9.35 -8.64
N LEU A 201 -15.54 8.12 -8.67
CA LEU A 201 -15.52 7.29 -9.87
C LEU A 201 -16.92 6.74 -10.22
N ALA A 202 -17.74 6.39 -9.20
CA ALA A 202 -19.09 5.89 -9.40
C ALA A 202 -20.04 6.96 -9.98
N SER A 203 -19.94 8.20 -9.51
CA SER A 203 -20.86 9.28 -9.85
C SER A 203 -20.89 9.65 -11.34
N GLY A 204 -19.88 9.24 -12.11
CA GLY A 204 -19.83 9.48 -13.57
C GLY A 204 -19.81 10.95 -14.00
N ALA A 205 -20.26 11.82 -13.12
CA ALA A 205 -20.42 13.24 -13.37
C ALA A 205 -19.09 13.96 -13.09
N GLY A 206 -18.18 14.01 -14.10
CA GLY A 206 -17.13 15.02 -14.15
C GLY A 206 -16.22 15.18 -12.92
N GLY A 207 -16.20 14.23 -11.98
CA GLY A 207 -15.51 14.34 -10.69
C GLY A 207 -13.97 14.35 -10.74
N GLY A 208 -13.40 14.49 -11.94
CA GLY A 208 -11.97 14.72 -12.11
C GLY A 208 -11.03 13.55 -11.71
N VAL A 209 -11.58 12.34 -11.47
CA VAL A 209 -10.77 11.17 -11.04
C VAL A 209 -10.75 10.05 -12.06
N ALA A 210 -11.70 10.00 -12.99
CA ALA A 210 -11.72 8.99 -14.04
C ALA A 210 -10.56 9.23 -15.03
N GLY A 211 -9.76 8.20 -15.27
CA GLY A 211 -8.54 8.30 -16.07
C GLY A 211 -7.36 8.95 -15.34
N GLU A 212 -7.41 9.04 -14.00
CA GLU A 212 -6.45 9.79 -13.22
C GLU A 212 -5.68 8.93 -12.20
N VAL A 213 -4.46 9.33 -11.95
CA VAL A 213 -3.69 8.86 -10.78
C VAL A 213 -3.88 9.85 -9.65
N VAL A 214 -4.04 9.35 -8.42
CA VAL A 214 -4.20 10.17 -7.21
C VAL A 214 -3.29 9.64 -6.10
N ASN A 215 -2.48 10.52 -5.52
CA ASN A 215 -1.64 10.20 -4.37
C ASN A 215 -2.44 10.32 -3.06
N LEU A 216 -2.33 9.33 -2.19
CA LEU A 216 -2.90 9.35 -0.84
C LEU A 216 -1.78 9.18 0.19
N ALA A 217 -1.45 10.27 0.88
CA ALA A 217 -0.36 10.34 1.85
C ALA A 217 -0.68 11.36 2.95
N THR A 218 0.22 11.54 3.91
CA THR A 218 0.17 12.67 4.85
C THR A 218 0.68 13.94 4.20
N THR A 219 0.34 15.10 4.76
CA THR A 219 0.79 16.41 4.26
C THR A 219 2.26 16.69 4.55
N ASP A 220 2.83 15.98 5.52
CA ASP A 220 4.22 16.05 5.96
C ASP A 220 4.96 14.75 5.68
N TRP A 221 6.28 14.78 5.84
CA TRP A 221 7.14 13.60 5.86
C TRP A 221 8.18 13.73 6.96
N LEU A 222 8.79 12.61 7.34
CA LEU A 222 9.81 12.54 8.37
C LEU A 222 11.17 12.25 7.76
N GLY A 223 12.18 13.01 8.19
CA GLY A 223 13.58 12.69 7.96
C GLY A 223 14.09 11.62 8.94
N ALA A 224 15.31 11.12 8.71
CA ALA A 224 15.93 10.11 9.56
C ALA A 224 16.01 10.54 11.05
N GLN A 225 16.36 11.79 11.29
CA GLN A 225 16.48 12.35 12.62
C GLN A 225 15.12 12.45 13.34
N ASP A 226 14.06 12.77 12.60
CA ASP A 226 12.70 12.83 13.15
C ASP A 226 12.22 11.44 13.56
N VAL A 227 12.42 10.45 12.69
CA VAL A 227 12.10 9.05 13.00
C VAL A 227 12.88 8.56 14.21
N ALA A 228 14.19 8.84 14.28
CA ALA A 228 15.04 8.46 15.40
C ALA A 228 14.61 9.11 16.70
N ARG A 229 14.28 10.40 16.70
CA ARG A 229 13.76 11.13 17.86
C ARG A 229 12.44 10.54 18.37
N ILE A 230 11.49 10.26 17.48
CA ILE A 230 10.20 9.65 17.84
C ILE A 230 10.41 8.23 18.40
N ALA A 231 11.33 7.45 17.81
CA ALA A 231 11.62 6.08 18.22
C ALA A 231 12.55 5.98 19.45
N GLY A 232 13.12 7.09 19.92
CA GLY A 232 14.10 7.10 21.02
C GLY A 232 15.41 6.38 20.67
N SER A 233 15.89 6.51 19.42
CA SER A 233 17.03 5.77 18.89
C SER A 233 18.02 6.68 18.15
N ARG A 234 18.91 6.10 17.38
CA ARG A 234 19.94 6.80 16.59
C ARG A 234 19.80 6.52 15.11
N VAL A 235 20.26 7.46 14.28
CA VAL A 235 20.42 7.26 12.84
C VAL A 235 21.70 6.50 12.56
N VAL A 236 21.65 5.54 11.64
CA VAL A 236 22.80 4.83 11.08
C VAL A 236 22.83 5.07 9.59
N GLU A 237 23.77 5.90 9.15
CA GLU A 237 23.98 6.22 7.75
C GLU A 237 24.89 5.19 7.08
N LEU A 238 24.46 4.70 5.92
CA LEU A 238 25.25 3.77 5.12
C LEU A 238 25.20 4.19 3.65
N PRO A 239 26.33 4.07 2.91
CA PRO A 239 26.27 4.13 1.46
C PRO A 239 25.31 3.08 0.90
N ARG A 240 24.61 3.41 -0.18
CA ARG A 240 23.58 2.52 -0.77
C ARG A 240 24.01 1.06 -0.94
N PRO A 241 25.22 0.72 -1.45
CA PRO A 241 25.63 -0.67 -1.56
C PRO A 241 25.81 -1.38 -0.20
N ALA A 242 26.28 -0.69 0.81
CA ALA A 242 26.41 -1.21 2.17
C ALA A 242 25.05 -1.43 2.83
N LEU A 243 24.11 -0.49 2.66
CA LEU A 243 22.74 -0.61 3.13
C LEU A 243 22.06 -1.86 2.55
N ILE A 244 22.18 -2.08 1.24
CA ILE A 244 21.63 -3.26 0.54
C ILE A 244 22.22 -4.55 1.13
N LYS A 245 23.55 -4.65 1.24
CA LYS A 245 24.22 -5.82 1.79
C LYS A 245 23.86 -6.10 3.24
N ALA A 246 23.84 -5.06 4.08
CA ALA A 246 23.50 -5.18 5.50
C ALA A 246 22.04 -5.61 5.69
N SER A 247 21.12 -5.05 4.92
CA SER A 247 19.69 -5.40 4.97
C SER A 247 19.45 -6.84 4.53
N GLU A 248 20.12 -7.28 3.48
CA GLU A 248 19.99 -8.65 2.98
C GLU A 248 20.59 -9.65 3.95
N LEU A 249 21.73 -9.33 4.58
CA LEU A 249 22.33 -10.16 5.64
C LEU A 249 21.40 -10.22 6.86
N GLY A 250 20.86 -9.07 7.31
CA GLY A 250 19.91 -9.01 8.41
C GLY A 250 18.66 -9.85 8.16
N ARG A 251 18.14 -9.83 6.93
CA ARG A 251 17.03 -10.67 6.50
C ARG A 251 17.36 -12.15 6.52
N ARG A 252 18.57 -12.55 6.04
CA ARG A 252 19.05 -13.94 6.05
C ARG A 252 19.19 -14.48 7.48
N LEU A 253 19.69 -13.65 8.37
CA LEU A 253 19.84 -13.99 9.79
C LEU A 253 18.55 -13.90 10.60
N GLY A 254 17.44 -13.48 9.99
CA GLY A 254 16.16 -13.30 10.67
C GLY A 254 16.07 -12.08 11.60
N VAL A 255 17.07 -11.20 11.58
CA VAL A 255 17.13 -9.98 12.40
C VAL A 255 16.11 -8.95 11.90
N THR A 256 15.99 -8.78 10.57
CA THR A 256 15.00 -7.88 9.94
C THR A 256 13.95 -8.68 9.16
N PRO A 257 12.70 -8.21 9.07
CA PRO A 257 11.66 -8.87 8.30
C PRO A 257 11.79 -8.62 6.78
N PHE A 258 12.64 -7.67 6.35
CA PHE A 258 12.82 -7.26 4.95
C PHE A 258 14.31 -7.15 4.60
N GLY A 259 14.61 -7.23 3.30
CA GLY A 259 15.93 -7.09 2.72
C GLY A 259 16.11 -5.76 2.00
N ALA A 260 16.88 -5.78 0.93
CA ALA A 260 17.16 -4.62 0.09
C ALA A 260 15.89 -3.98 -0.48
N ASP A 261 14.87 -4.79 -0.77
CA ASP A 261 13.59 -4.40 -1.35
C ASP A 261 12.87 -3.27 -0.59
N ARG A 262 12.98 -3.26 0.73
CA ARG A 262 12.38 -2.24 1.58
C ARG A 262 13.39 -1.24 2.12
N ALA A 263 14.61 -1.68 2.36
CA ALA A 263 15.65 -0.83 2.92
C ALA A 263 15.90 0.42 2.06
N VAL A 264 15.95 0.27 0.74
CA VAL A 264 16.15 1.39 -0.19
C VAL A 264 15.00 2.39 -0.15
N LEU A 265 13.75 1.93 0.02
CA LEU A 265 12.56 2.77 0.07
C LEU A 265 12.49 3.58 1.36
N VAL A 266 12.79 2.95 2.51
CA VAL A 266 12.68 3.62 3.82
C VAL A 266 13.89 4.49 4.16
N ALA A 267 15.03 4.27 3.51
CA ALA A 267 16.25 5.04 3.75
C ALA A 267 16.49 6.17 2.73
N GLY A 268 15.64 6.27 1.72
CA GLY A 268 15.75 7.28 0.66
C GLY A 268 14.61 8.29 0.62
N PRO A 269 14.64 9.24 -0.33
CA PRO A 269 13.62 10.25 -0.48
C PRO A 269 12.38 9.70 -1.20
N LEU A 270 11.29 9.55 -0.45
CA LEU A 270 10.01 9.06 -0.97
C LEU A 270 8.85 9.73 -0.22
N ALA A 271 8.46 10.92 -0.69
CA ALA A 271 7.32 11.66 -0.17
C ALA A 271 6.45 12.20 -1.31
N LEU A 272 5.14 12.13 -1.13
CA LEU A 272 4.12 12.45 -2.12
C LEU A 272 3.42 13.76 -1.79
N SER A 273 3.10 14.58 -2.82
CA SER A 273 2.09 15.64 -2.72
C SER A 273 0.70 15.01 -2.77
N ILE A 274 -0.22 15.61 -2.00
CA ILE A 274 -1.64 15.27 -1.97
C ILE A 274 -2.54 16.39 -2.53
N ASP A 275 -1.95 17.37 -3.19
CA ASP A 275 -2.68 18.55 -3.69
C ASP A 275 -3.82 18.15 -4.62
N LYS A 276 -3.59 17.15 -5.48
CA LYS A 276 -4.61 16.60 -6.36
C LYS A 276 -5.73 15.95 -5.56
N ALA A 277 -5.43 15.07 -4.59
CA ALA A 277 -6.44 14.44 -3.75
C ALA A 277 -7.28 15.47 -2.98
N THR A 278 -6.63 16.51 -2.45
CA THR A 278 -7.32 17.62 -1.80
C THR A 278 -8.28 18.35 -2.75
N LYS A 279 -7.82 18.64 -3.97
CA LYS A 279 -8.58 19.39 -4.97
C LYS A 279 -9.75 18.59 -5.53
N VAL A 280 -9.52 17.33 -5.92
CA VAL A 280 -10.54 16.55 -6.67
C VAL A 280 -11.42 15.68 -5.78
N LEU A 281 -10.96 15.27 -4.59
CA LEU A 281 -11.69 14.45 -3.65
C LEU A 281 -12.17 15.23 -2.42
N GLY A 282 -11.70 16.46 -2.20
CA GLY A 282 -11.88 17.18 -0.94
C GLY A 282 -11.30 16.39 0.25
N TRP A 283 -10.27 15.56 0.00
CA TRP A 283 -9.69 14.68 1.01
C TRP A 283 -8.41 15.25 1.60
N GLN A 284 -8.30 15.13 2.91
CA GLN A 284 -7.08 15.38 3.66
C GLN A 284 -6.94 14.35 4.78
N PRO A 285 -5.71 13.92 5.11
CA PRO A 285 -5.47 13.02 6.23
C PRO A 285 -5.75 13.73 7.55
N ALA A 286 -6.36 13.04 8.50
CA ALA A 286 -6.61 13.55 9.86
C ALA A 286 -5.35 13.56 10.73
N LYS A 287 -4.37 12.70 10.41
CA LYS A 287 -3.12 12.56 11.15
C LYS A 287 -1.92 12.88 10.28
N ASN A 288 -0.88 13.47 10.89
CA ASN A 288 0.42 13.63 10.26
C ASN A 288 1.32 12.38 10.44
N SER A 289 2.42 12.30 9.70
CA SER A 289 3.35 11.16 9.74
C SER A 289 3.91 10.88 11.14
N ALA A 290 4.18 11.93 11.91
CA ALA A 290 4.72 11.79 13.27
C ALA A 290 3.70 11.13 14.21
N GLN A 291 2.44 11.55 14.17
CA GLN A 291 1.35 10.96 14.95
C GLN A 291 1.10 9.49 14.57
N VAL A 292 1.14 9.18 13.28
CA VAL A 292 0.95 7.81 12.78
C VAL A 292 2.08 6.91 13.25
N LEU A 293 3.33 7.37 13.13
CA LEU A 293 4.51 6.61 13.56
C LEU A 293 4.52 6.39 15.07
N ALA A 294 4.30 7.45 15.88
CA ALA A 294 4.24 7.36 17.34
C ALA A 294 3.19 6.35 17.79
N ALA A 295 1.96 6.44 17.26
CA ALA A 295 0.90 5.50 17.58
C ALA A 295 1.22 4.05 17.16
N ALA A 296 1.97 3.85 16.08
CA ALA A 296 2.40 2.52 15.64
C ALA A 296 3.48 1.93 16.57
N LEU A 297 4.42 2.74 17.03
CA LEU A 297 5.44 2.35 18.01
C LEU A 297 4.83 1.97 19.35
N GLU A 298 3.86 2.73 19.85
CA GLU A 298 3.14 2.44 21.10
C GLU A 298 2.32 1.14 21.01
N ARG A 299 1.61 0.90 19.90
CA ARG A 299 0.82 -0.32 19.70
C ARG A 299 1.68 -1.57 19.61
N GLY A 300 2.88 -1.47 19.08
CA GLY A 300 3.83 -2.57 18.91
C GLY A 300 4.16 -3.33 20.20
N TRP A 301 3.87 -2.75 21.38
CA TRP A 301 4.06 -3.39 22.69
C TRP A 301 2.88 -4.21 23.19
N ARG A 302 1.67 -3.99 22.68
CA ARG A 302 0.43 -4.49 23.32
C ARG A 302 -0.29 -5.63 22.59
N GLY A 303 0.13 -6.11 21.42
CA GLY A 303 -0.79 -6.90 20.61
C GLY A 303 -0.26 -7.98 19.66
N LEU A 304 0.98 -8.46 19.79
CA LEU A 304 1.37 -9.63 18.98
C LEU A 304 1.22 -10.91 19.83
N PRO A 305 0.45 -11.92 19.35
CA PRO A 305 0.57 -13.24 19.91
C PRO A 305 2.07 -13.63 19.82
N ARG A 306 2.60 -14.16 20.91
CA ARG A 306 3.93 -14.80 20.90
C ARG A 306 3.87 -15.92 19.88
N ASN A 307 4.27 -15.63 18.64
CA ASN A 307 4.39 -16.65 17.62
C ASN A 307 5.40 -17.67 18.10
N ARG A 308 4.91 -18.84 18.42
CA ARG A 308 5.69 -20.06 18.45
C ARG A 308 6.33 -20.22 17.08
N ALA A 309 7.60 -20.57 17.13
CA ALA A 309 8.54 -20.91 16.08
C ALA A 309 7.97 -21.33 14.71
N LEU A 310 8.63 -20.77 13.67
CA LEU A 310 9.05 -21.35 12.37
C LEU A 310 7.98 -22.00 11.50
#